data_185f296bd4c3c9ea231685fed76cbb24
#
_entry.id   185f296bd4c3c9ea231685fed76cbb24
#
_cell.length_a   1.000
_cell.length_b   1.000
_cell.length_c   1.000
_cell.angle_alpha   90.00
_cell.angle_beta   90.00
_cell.angle_gamma   90.00
#
_symmetry.space_group_name_H-M   'P 1'
#
loop_
_entity.id
_entity.type
_entity.pdbx_description
1 polymer ?
#
loop_
_entity_poly.entity_id
_entity_poly.type
_entity_poly.pdbx_seq_one_letter_code
_entity_poly.pdbx_strand_id
1 'polypeptide(L)'
;FLPIVFPIGYDTNFDSYNINADDAACAIAEAVHAEKLVFLSDIEGVYKDKDDPNTLISELHVHEAEKLISEGYVGGGMIPKLQNCIDAIEEGVNRVHILDGRIPHSLLLEIFTNKGIGTAILREDGEKYYDEHE
;
A
#
# COMPACT_ATOMS: atom_id res chain seq x y z
N PHE A 1 8.94 -21.24 -5.57
CA PHE A 1 9.71 -20.59 -4.49
C PHE A 1 8.94 -19.39 -3.99
N LEU A 2 8.96 -19.16 -2.66
CA LEU A 2 8.53 -17.93 -2.03
C LEU A 2 9.79 -17.17 -1.60
N PRO A 3 10.21 -16.11 -2.28
CA PRO A 3 11.34 -15.32 -1.87
C PRO A 3 11.02 -14.52 -0.61
N ILE A 4 11.92 -14.49 0.35
CA ILE A 4 11.86 -13.63 1.55
C ILE A 4 13.06 -12.70 1.47
N VAL A 5 12.78 -11.39 1.44
CA VAL A 5 13.80 -10.34 1.32
C VAL A 5 13.83 -9.51 2.59
N PHE A 6 15.03 -9.31 3.14
CA PHE A 6 15.23 -8.40 4.28
C PHE A 6 15.59 -7.00 3.77
N PRO A 7 15.21 -5.93 4.50
CA PRO A 7 15.53 -4.56 4.11
C PRO A 7 16.98 -4.20 4.46
N ILE A 8 17.92 -5.03 3.98
CA ILE A 8 19.36 -4.85 4.14
C ILE A 8 19.98 -4.84 2.74
N GLY A 9 20.62 -3.73 2.38
CA GLY A 9 21.35 -3.58 1.13
C GLY A 9 22.85 -3.62 1.34
N TYR A 10 23.58 -3.87 0.26
CA TYR A 10 25.03 -3.79 0.20
C TYR A 10 25.43 -2.86 -0.94
N ASP A 11 26.47 -2.07 -0.72
CA ASP A 11 27.09 -1.31 -1.79
C ASP A 11 28.17 -2.13 -2.54
N THR A 12 28.85 -1.50 -3.47
CA THR A 12 29.91 -2.13 -4.26
C THR A 12 31.17 -2.51 -3.45
N ASN A 13 31.31 -1.97 -2.23
CA ASN A 13 32.39 -2.30 -1.30
C ASN A 13 31.99 -3.38 -0.30
N PHE A 14 30.75 -3.90 -0.42
CA PHE A 14 30.12 -4.84 0.52
C PHE A 14 29.84 -4.27 1.90
N ASP A 15 29.74 -2.94 2.04
CA ASP A 15 29.26 -2.31 3.24
C ASP A 15 27.74 -2.48 3.33
N SER A 16 27.22 -2.88 4.51
CA SER A 16 25.82 -3.15 4.72
C SER A 16 25.05 -1.91 5.17
N TYR A 17 23.85 -1.74 4.64
CA TYR A 17 22.96 -0.62 4.94
C TYR A 17 21.60 -1.14 5.39
N ASN A 18 21.05 -0.55 6.45
CA ASN A 18 19.66 -0.74 6.84
C ASN A 18 18.79 0.18 5.98
N ILE A 19 17.88 -0.41 5.22
CA ILE A 19 16.96 0.28 4.32
C ILE A 19 15.59 0.33 4.98
N ASN A 20 14.81 1.40 4.75
CA ASN A 20 13.42 1.43 5.15
C ASN A 20 12.66 0.28 4.45
N ALA A 21 11.88 -0.49 5.21
CA ALA A 21 11.22 -1.68 4.69
C ALA A 21 10.14 -1.35 3.64
N ASP A 22 9.42 -0.25 3.82
CA ASP A 22 8.39 0.20 2.87
C ASP A 22 9.05 0.63 1.55
N ASP A 23 10.17 1.39 1.61
CA ASP A 23 10.94 1.81 0.43
C ASP A 23 11.50 0.60 -0.32
N ALA A 24 12.05 -0.38 0.42
CA ALA A 24 12.56 -1.61 -0.18
C ALA A 24 11.44 -2.43 -0.86
N ALA A 25 10.26 -2.49 -0.26
CA ALA A 25 9.11 -3.20 -0.81
C ALA A 25 8.61 -2.53 -2.10
N CYS A 26 8.53 -1.19 -2.13
CA CYS A 26 8.18 -0.43 -3.34
C CYS A 26 9.17 -0.69 -4.47
N ALA A 27 10.47 -0.51 -4.22
CA ALA A 27 11.51 -0.72 -5.23
C ALA A 27 11.50 -2.16 -5.80
N ILE A 28 11.23 -3.17 -4.96
CA ILE A 28 11.09 -4.56 -5.42
C ILE A 28 9.83 -4.72 -6.26
N ALA A 29 8.70 -4.19 -5.81
CA ALA A 29 7.43 -4.29 -6.54
C ALA A 29 7.52 -3.64 -7.92
N GLU A 30 8.13 -2.48 -8.03
CA GLU A 30 8.44 -1.78 -9.28
C GLU A 30 9.33 -2.64 -10.19
N ALA A 31 10.45 -3.13 -9.66
CA ALA A 31 11.44 -3.91 -10.42
C ALA A 31 10.89 -5.23 -11.00
N VAL A 32 9.92 -5.85 -10.33
CA VAL A 32 9.27 -7.08 -10.82
C VAL A 32 7.95 -6.82 -11.54
N HIS A 33 7.57 -5.56 -11.73
CA HIS A 33 6.28 -5.15 -12.29
C HIS A 33 5.10 -5.83 -11.59
N ALA A 34 5.07 -5.72 -10.26
CA ALA A 34 4.08 -6.39 -9.46
C ALA A 34 2.67 -5.91 -9.80
N GLU A 35 1.73 -6.82 -9.92
CA GLU A 35 0.32 -6.48 -10.08
C GLU A 35 -0.25 -5.86 -8.81
N LYS A 36 0.19 -6.34 -7.64
CA LYS A 36 -0.25 -5.87 -6.33
C LYS A 36 0.93 -5.76 -5.37
N LEU A 37 0.97 -4.67 -4.62
CA LEU A 37 1.81 -4.52 -3.44
C LEU A 37 0.91 -4.44 -2.20
N VAL A 38 1.23 -5.17 -1.15
CA VAL A 38 0.42 -5.19 0.08
C VAL A 38 1.29 -4.85 1.28
N PHE A 39 0.97 -3.76 1.95
CA PHE A 39 1.55 -3.39 3.24
C PHE A 39 0.71 -3.98 4.38
N LEU A 40 1.31 -4.87 5.16
CA LEU A 40 0.77 -5.32 6.43
C LEU A 40 1.31 -4.39 7.53
N SER A 41 0.43 -3.53 8.03
CA SER A 41 0.77 -2.47 8.99
C SER A 41 0.10 -2.72 10.35
N ASP A 42 0.27 -1.79 11.26
CA ASP A 42 -0.44 -1.72 12.54
C ASP A 42 -1.67 -0.80 12.50
N ILE A 43 -2.09 -0.44 11.30
CA ILE A 43 -3.26 0.39 11.02
C ILE A 43 -4.17 -0.31 10.00
N GLU A 44 -5.47 -0.09 10.09
CA GLU A 44 -6.46 -0.72 9.22
C GLU A 44 -6.41 -0.17 7.78
N GLY A 45 -6.04 1.10 7.60
CA GLY A 45 -5.99 1.77 6.32
C GLY A 45 -6.05 3.29 6.46
N VAL A 46 -6.57 3.97 5.46
CA VAL A 46 -6.74 5.43 5.42
C VAL A 46 -8.16 5.82 5.82
N TYR A 47 -8.30 6.79 6.70
CA TYR A 47 -9.59 7.31 7.17
C TYR A 47 -9.84 8.72 6.64
N LYS A 48 -11.10 9.06 6.35
CA LYS A 48 -11.51 10.45 6.09
C LYS A 48 -11.39 11.32 7.34
N ASP A 49 -11.75 10.74 8.49
CA ASP A 49 -11.56 11.32 9.81
C ASP A 49 -10.87 10.27 10.69
N LYS A 50 -9.65 10.56 11.11
CA LYS A 50 -8.81 9.64 11.91
C LYS A 50 -9.44 9.28 13.26
N ASP A 51 -10.37 10.10 13.76
CA ASP A 51 -11.03 9.94 15.05
C ASP A 51 -12.38 9.17 14.92
N ASP A 52 -12.85 8.89 13.68
CA ASP A 52 -14.04 8.10 13.42
C ASP A 52 -13.70 6.80 12.66
N PRO A 53 -13.76 5.63 13.32
CA PRO A 53 -13.45 4.34 12.69
C PRO A 53 -14.42 3.92 11.59
N ASN A 54 -15.59 4.59 11.46
CA ASN A 54 -16.54 4.31 10.40
C ASN A 54 -16.19 5.02 9.08
N THR A 55 -15.14 5.82 9.05
CA THR A 55 -14.72 6.61 7.89
C THR A 55 -13.55 5.99 7.13
N LEU A 56 -13.29 4.69 7.33
CA LEU A 56 -12.28 3.95 6.57
C LEU A 56 -12.60 4.02 5.07
N ILE A 57 -11.62 4.42 4.29
CA ILE A 57 -11.73 4.53 2.83
C ILE A 57 -11.30 3.19 2.24
N SER A 58 -12.21 2.48 1.59
CA SER A 58 -11.91 1.17 0.98
C SER A 58 -11.14 1.30 -0.34
N GLU A 59 -11.41 2.36 -1.10
CA GLU A 59 -10.76 2.70 -2.37
C GLU A 59 -10.34 4.16 -2.37
N LEU A 60 -9.13 4.41 -2.86
CA LEU A 60 -8.53 5.74 -2.90
C LEU A 60 -7.72 5.87 -4.18
N HIS A 61 -8.12 6.77 -5.07
CA HIS A 61 -7.33 7.06 -6.27
C HIS A 61 -6.14 7.97 -5.94
N VAL A 62 -5.10 7.94 -6.79
CA VAL A 62 -3.86 8.69 -6.57
C VAL A 62 -4.12 10.16 -6.29
N HIS A 63 -4.93 10.84 -7.13
CA HIS A 63 -5.24 12.27 -6.93
C HIS A 63 -5.98 12.56 -5.61
N GLU A 64 -6.82 11.63 -5.15
CA GLU A 64 -7.51 11.75 -3.86
C GLU A 64 -6.54 11.58 -2.68
N ALA A 65 -5.57 10.65 -2.83
CA ALA A 65 -4.51 10.44 -1.85
C ALA A 65 -3.63 11.69 -1.71
N GLU A 66 -3.18 12.28 -2.83
CA GLU A 66 -2.44 13.54 -2.85
C GLU A 66 -3.23 14.68 -2.20
N LYS A 67 -4.53 14.76 -2.48
CA LYS A 67 -5.41 15.74 -1.87
C LYS A 67 -5.51 15.58 -0.36
N LEU A 68 -5.68 14.35 0.15
CA LEU A 68 -5.70 14.08 1.59
C LEU A 68 -4.40 14.48 2.27
N ILE A 69 -3.25 14.30 1.62
CA ILE A 69 -1.95 14.75 2.12
C ILE A 69 -1.89 16.28 2.15
N SER A 70 -2.23 16.94 1.03
CA SER A 70 -2.10 18.40 0.88
C SER A 70 -3.07 19.20 1.79
N GLU A 71 -4.25 18.65 2.02
CA GLU A 71 -5.27 19.26 2.90
C GLU A 71 -5.06 18.94 4.39
N GLY A 72 -4.08 18.06 4.71
CA GLY A 72 -3.73 17.73 6.09
C GLY A 72 -4.70 16.78 6.79
N TYR A 73 -5.53 16.04 6.05
CA TYR A 73 -6.43 15.02 6.62
C TYR A 73 -5.66 13.79 7.13
N VAL A 74 -4.50 13.50 6.55
CA VAL A 74 -3.60 12.45 7.01
C VAL A 74 -2.41 13.06 7.72
N GLY A 75 -1.90 12.41 8.75
CA GLY A 75 -0.79 12.93 9.56
C GLY A 75 0.22 11.86 9.96
N GLY A 76 1.32 12.33 10.58
CA GLY A 76 2.33 11.47 11.18
C GLY A 76 2.93 10.44 10.19
N GLY A 77 3.03 9.19 10.63
CA GLY A 77 3.61 8.10 9.87
C GLY A 77 2.81 7.65 8.64
N MET A 78 1.54 8.11 8.49
CA MET A 78 0.73 7.77 7.32
C MET A 78 1.16 8.55 6.07
N ILE A 79 1.64 9.79 6.21
CA ILE A 79 2.06 10.60 5.05
C ILE A 79 3.14 9.90 4.23
N PRO A 80 4.30 9.50 4.81
CA PRO A 80 5.33 8.81 4.03
C PRO A 80 4.85 7.47 3.46
N LYS A 81 4.01 6.73 4.20
CA LYS A 81 3.46 5.47 3.70
C LYS A 81 2.55 5.68 2.49
N LEU A 82 1.67 6.69 2.55
CA LEU A 82 0.77 7.02 1.45
C LEU A 82 1.55 7.55 0.24
N GLN A 83 2.61 8.33 0.47
CA GLN A 83 3.51 8.77 -0.60
C GLN A 83 4.19 7.58 -1.29
N ASN A 84 4.73 6.63 -0.54
CA ASN A 84 5.32 5.42 -1.10
C ASN A 84 4.30 4.61 -1.94
N CYS A 85 3.02 4.59 -1.52
CA CYS A 85 1.97 3.94 -2.31
C CYS A 85 1.72 4.66 -3.65
N ILE A 86 1.69 6.00 -3.63
CA ILE A 86 1.52 6.82 -4.83
C ILE A 86 2.69 6.60 -5.78
N ASP A 87 3.91 6.73 -5.28
CA ASP A 87 5.13 6.57 -6.07
C ASP A 87 5.19 5.17 -6.73
N ALA A 88 4.88 4.10 -5.99
CA ALA A 88 4.84 2.75 -6.52
C ALA A 88 3.81 2.57 -7.66
N ILE A 89 2.65 3.23 -7.56
CA ILE A 89 1.62 3.20 -8.61
C ILE A 89 2.06 3.98 -9.84
N GLU A 90 2.68 5.14 -9.67
CA GLU A 90 3.22 5.94 -10.76
C GLU A 90 4.33 5.20 -11.51
N GLU A 91 5.16 4.43 -10.81
CA GLU A 91 6.22 3.58 -11.36
C GLU A 91 5.70 2.24 -11.94
N GLY A 92 4.40 2.00 -11.92
CA GLY A 92 3.78 0.92 -12.69
C GLY A 92 3.21 -0.25 -11.91
N VAL A 93 3.19 -0.21 -10.58
CA VAL A 93 2.41 -1.15 -9.77
C VAL A 93 0.92 -0.84 -9.97
N ASN A 94 0.09 -1.84 -10.27
CA ASN A 94 -1.31 -1.58 -10.58
C ASN A 94 -2.14 -1.18 -9.36
N ARG A 95 -1.84 -1.76 -8.18
CA ARG A 95 -2.58 -1.54 -6.93
C ARG A 95 -1.67 -1.65 -5.74
N VAL A 96 -1.90 -0.82 -4.74
CA VAL A 96 -1.25 -0.93 -3.45
C VAL A 96 -2.29 -1.01 -2.35
N HIS A 97 -2.20 -2.02 -1.48
CA HIS A 97 -3.13 -2.22 -0.37
C HIS A 97 -2.44 -1.92 0.96
N ILE A 98 -3.14 -1.25 1.86
CA ILE A 98 -2.74 -1.05 3.26
C ILE A 98 -3.72 -1.81 4.14
N LEU A 99 -3.21 -2.77 4.93
CA LEU A 99 -4.01 -3.65 5.78
C LEU A 99 -3.47 -3.68 7.19
N ASP A 100 -4.35 -3.95 8.15
CA ASP A 100 -3.94 -4.31 9.51
C ASP A 100 -3.44 -5.76 9.55
N GLY A 101 -2.13 -5.93 9.67
CA GLY A 101 -1.47 -7.23 9.76
C GLY A 101 -1.75 -7.99 11.08
N ARG A 102 -2.36 -7.34 12.08
CA ARG A 102 -2.76 -7.96 13.35
C ARG A 102 -4.08 -8.74 13.23
N ILE A 103 -4.87 -8.45 12.19
CA ILE A 103 -6.13 -9.16 11.93
C ILE A 103 -5.79 -10.52 11.33
N PRO A 104 -6.24 -11.64 11.95
CA PRO A 104 -6.04 -12.97 11.38
C PRO A 104 -6.61 -13.07 9.96
N HIS A 105 -5.80 -13.59 9.05
CA HIS A 105 -6.16 -13.77 7.63
C HIS A 105 -6.48 -12.48 6.87
N SER A 106 -5.97 -11.33 7.33
CA SER A 106 -6.23 -10.02 6.70
C SER A 106 -5.98 -10.02 5.19
N LEU A 107 -4.89 -10.61 4.75
CA LEU A 107 -4.56 -10.72 3.32
C LEU A 107 -5.62 -11.50 2.52
N LEU A 108 -6.12 -12.61 3.07
CA LEU A 108 -7.16 -13.41 2.42
C LEU A 108 -8.49 -12.64 2.37
N LEU A 109 -8.84 -11.96 3.45
CA LEU A 109 -10.05 -11.15 3.52
C LEU A 109 -10.02 -10.00 2.53
N GLU A 110 -8.88 -9.34 2.36
CA GLU A 110 -8.74 -8.25 1.39
C GLU A 110 -8.79 -8.73 -0.06
N ILE A 111 -8.11 -9.82 -0.41
CA ILE A 111 -7.95 -10.24 -1.79
C ILE A 111 -9.14 -11.07 -2.29
N PHE A 112 -9.78 -11.85 -1.40
CA PHE A 112 -10.82 -12.81 -1.80
C PHE A 112 -12.23 -12.41 -1.38
N THR A 113 -12.45 -11.22 -0.83
CA THR A 113 -13.81 -10.71 -0.55
C THR A 113 -14.07 -9.39 -1.27
N ASN A 114 -15.30 -9.19 -1.73
CA ASN A 114 -15.68 -8.00 -2.51
C ASN A 114 -15.55 -6.69 -1.72
N LYS A 115 -15.66 -6.71 -0.41
CA LYS A 115 -15.58 -5.50 0.42
C LYS A 115 -14.15 -5.19 0.83
N GLY A 116 -13.30 -6.20 1.00
CA GLY A 116 -12.00 -6.05 1.62
C GLY A 116 -12.09 -5.62 3.10
N ILE A 117 -10.96 -5.34 3.71
CA ILE A 117 -10.87 -4.88 5.11
C ILE A 117 -9.94 -3.68 5.28
N GLY A 118 -9.25 -3.24 4.24
CA GLY A 118 -8.29 -2.17 4.26
C GLY A 118 -8.56 -1.08 3.23
N THR A 119 -7.51 -0.35 2.88
CA THR A 119 -7.54 0.65 1.82
C THR A 119 -6.74 0.17 0.62
N ALA A 120 -7.34 0.17 -0.55
CA ALA A 120 -6.65 -0.01 -1.83
C ALA A 120 -6.41 1.35 -2.47
N ILE A 121 -5.15 1.63 -2.82
CA ILE A 121 -4.75 2.80 -3.62
C ILE A 121 -4.65 2.34 -5.07
N LEU A 122 -5.27 3.09 -5.98
CA LEU A 122 -5.49 2.72 -7.36
C LEU A 122 -5.04 3.82 -8.32
N ARG A 123 -4.72 3.41 -9.56
CA ARG A 123 -4.59 4.36 -10.67
C ARG A 123 -5.93 5.03 -10.94
N GLU A 124 -5.92 6.16 -11.66
CA GLU A 124 -7.13 6.93 -11.98
C GLU A 124 -8.20 6.14 -12.76
N ASP A 125 -7.76 5.15 -13.53
CA ASP A 125 -8.58 4.25 -14.34
C ASP A 125 -8.72 2.84 -13.74
N GLY A 126 -8.24 2.66 -12.50
CA GLY A 126 -8.23 1.37 -11.80
C GLY A 126 -9.50 1.12 -10.98
N GLU A 127 -9.85 -0.15 -10.82
CA GLU A 127 -10.89 -0.63 -9.90
C GLU A 127 -10.28 -1.58 -8.87
N LYS A 128 -10.82 -1.60 -7.65
CA LYS A 128 -10.34 -2.45 -6.56
C LYS A 128 -10.46 -3.93 -6.88
N TYR A 129 -11.56 -4.29 -7.51
CA TYR A 129 -11.86 -5.66 -7.90
C TYR A 129 -12.06 -5.72 -9.41
N TYR A 130 -11.57 -6.79 -10.05
CA TYR A 130 -11.98 -7.09 -11.41
C TYR A 130 -13.46 -7.48 -11.39
N ASP A 131 -14.28 -6.90 -12.24
CA ASP A 131 -15.58 -7.46 -12.53
C ASP A 131 -15.35 -8.85 -13.15
N GLU A 132 -15.66 -9.92 -12.41
CA GLU A 132 -15.64 -11.30 -12.92
C GLU A 132 -16.87 -11.55 -13.83
N HIS A 133 -17.09 -10.65 -14.76
CA HIS A 133 -18.12 -10.79 -15.79
C HIS A 133 -17.52 -10.64 -17.18
N GLU A 134 -16.74 -11.66 -17.57
CA GLU A 134 -16.64 -12.10 -18.96
C GLU A 134 -16.55 -13.64 -19.02
#